data_52ca75e702ccb7f213b02f493a6ab8e8
#
_entry.id   52ca75e702ccb7f213b02f493a6ab8e8
#
_cell.length_a   1.000
_cell.length_b   1.000
_cell.length_c   1.000
_cell.angle_alpha   90.00
_cell.angle_beta   90.00
_cell.angle_gamma   90.00
#
_symmetry.space_group_name_H-M   'P 1'
#
loop_
_entity.id
_entity.type
_entity.pdbx_description
1 polymer ?
#
loop_
_entity_poly.entity_id
_entity_poly.type
_entity_poly.pdbx_seq_one_letter_code
_entity_poly.pdbx_strand_id
1 'polypeptide(L)'
;LVLGTGGQFLAPRDELVVDETGRTHVYRAAIRGWYAMAAVQSVGLTLGWVRRTLGVDWAQLYDLAFAAPLGARGVRFLPHLAGERSPHLDESLRGGWIGLGLGHGREELARAALEGVAFALREGLAALEATGVSTPRLRVAGGGSLDPRWRQLLADVLRRPLLAVDCPDASARGAAMLAAAAADGTLPWALPAPRTVLVAAPRRPDDYEPVFEDYRRAFAALRSR
;
A
#
# COMPACT_ATOMS: atom_id res chain seq x y z
N LEU A 1 3.30 7.38 1.16
CA LEU A 1 2.45 6.33 0.61
C LEU A 1 1.22 6.97 -0.05
N VAL A 2 1.04 6.75 -1.32
CA VAL A 2 -0.17 7.14 -2.07
C VAL A 2 -1.00 5.88 -2.30
N LEU A 3 -2.27 5.91 -1.88
CA LEU A 3 -3.22 4.80 -2.03
C LEU A 3 -4.30 5.17 -3.04
N GLY A 4 -4.16 4.65 -4.25
CA GLY A 4 -5.10 4.77 -5.36
C GLY A 4 -5.42 3.40 -5.94
N THR A 5 -5.46 3.29 -7.25
CA THR A 5 -5.57 2.02 -7.99
C THR A 5 -4.44 1.06 -7.57
N GLY A 6 -3.21 1.56 -7.49
CA GLY A 6 -2.07 0.92 -6.85
C GLY A 6 -1.65 1.64 -5.57
N GLY A 7 -0.58 1.16 -4.93
CA GLY A 7 0.06 1.78 -3.78
C GLY A 7 1.50 2.16 -4.11
N GLN A 8 1.85 3.43 -3.98
CA GLN A 8 3.20 3.91 -4.26
C GLN A 8 3.85 4.43 -2.98
N PHE A 9 4.95 3.81 -2.59
CA PHE A 9 5.88 4.38 -1.62
C PHE A 9 6.91 5.23 -2.36
N LEU A 10 7.06 6.48 -1.93
CA LEU A 10 8.03 7.41 -2.50
C LEU A 10 8.92 7.95 -1.38
N ALA A 11 10.21 7.90 -1.58
CA ALA A 11 11.19 8.39 -0.63
C ALA A 11 12.21 9.30 -1.35
N PRO A 12 12.24 10.61 -1.01
CA PRO A 12 13.23 11.53 -1.55
C PRO A 12 14.65 11.11 -1.20
N ARG A 13 15.61 11.40 -2.09
CA ARG A 13 17.04 11.16 -1.93
C ARG A 13 17.84 12.31 -2.53
N ASP A 14 18.97 12.63 -1.92
CA ASP A 14 19.91 13.62 -2.48
C ASP A 14 20.77 12.99 -3.58
N GLU A 15 21.09 11.71 -3.47
CA GLU A 15 21.95 10.96 -4.37
C GLU A 15 21.23 9.87 -5.14
N LEU A 16 21.76 9.51 -6.30
CA LEU A 16 21.32 8.37 -7.09
C LEU A 16 21.77 7.07 -6.41
N VAL A 17 20.80 6.28 -5.96
CA VAL A 17 21.06 4.92 -5.49
C VAL A 17 20.16 3.97 -6.27
N VAL A 18 20.77 3.12 -7.08
CA VAL A 18 20.07 2.13 -7.89
C VAL A 18 19.86 0.86 -7.07
N ASP A 19 18.67 0.30 -7.15
CA ASP A 19 18.39 -1.04 -6.62
C ASP A 19 18.86 -2.09 -7.63
N GLU A 20 20.02 -2.69 -7.39
CA GLU A 20 20.60 -3.71 -8.27
C GLU A 20 19.72 -4.97 -8.39
N THR A 21 18.81 -5.19 -7.45
CA THR A 21 17.85 -6.31 -7.50
C THR A 21 16.65 -6.00 -8.40
N GLY A 22 16.51 -4.76 -8.86
CA GLY A 22 15.42 -4.29 -9.74
C GLY A 22 14.03 -4.24 -9.09
N ARG A 23 13.89 -4.53 -7.78
CA ARG A 23 12.57 -4.59 -7.11
C ARG A 23 11.92 -3.22 -6.88
N THR A 24 12.71 -2.16 -6.98
CA THR A 24 12.27 -0.78 -6.83
C THR A 24 12.72 0.07 -8.01
N HIS A 25 12.16 1.27 -8.11
CA HIS A 25 12.51 2.23 -9.15
C HIS A 25 13.19 3.45 -8.54
N VAL A 26 14.05 4.11 -9.32
CA VAL A 26 14.61 5.40 -8.98
C VAL A 26 14.36 6.39 -10.12
N TYR A 27 13.95 7.60 -9.76
CA TYR A 27 13.66 8.66 -10.72
C TYR A 27 14.32 9.95 -10.30
N ARG A 28 14.64 10.78 -11.30
CA ARG A 28 15.02 12.16 -11.07
C ARG A 28 13.82 12.92 -10.51
N ALA A 29 14.01 13.62 -9.40
CA ALA A 29 12.96 14.47 -8.87
C ALA A 29 12.81 15.73 -9.75
N ALA A 30 11.60 16.23 -9.89
CA ALA A 30 11.31 17.40 -10.73
C ALA A 30 11.99 18.68 -10.23
N ILE A 31 12.34 18.76 -8.94
CA ILE A 31 12.91 19.93 -8.31
C ILE A 31 14.42 19.73 -8.11
N ARG A 32 14.80 18.83 -7.22
CA ARG A 32 16.19 18.55 -6.86
C ARG A 32 16.34 17.12 -6.36
N GLY A 33 17.47 16.49 -6.66
CA GLY A 33 17.79 15.16 -6.17
C GLY A 33 17.01 14.06 -6.91
N TRP A 34 16.71 12.99 -6.22
CA TRP A 34 16.12 11.78 -6.74
C TRP A 34 14.97 11.34 -5.82
N TYR A 35 14.21 10.37 -6.23
CA TYR A 35 13.34 9.62 -5.32
C TYR A 35 13.35 8.14 -5.68
N ALA A 36 13.41 7.32 -4.66
CA ALA A 36 13.17 5.89 -4.79
C ALA A 36 11.68 5.60 -4.67
N MET A 37 11.19 4.62 -5.41
CA MET A 37 9.79 4.25 -5.44
C MET A 37 9.60 2.74 -5.44
N ALA A 38 8.77 2.23 -4.53
CA ALA A 38 8.16 0.91 -4.65
C ALA A 38 6.72 1.08 -5.14
N ALA A 39 6.40 0.46 -6.28
CA ALA A 39 5.09 0.55 -6.92
C ALA A 39 4.36 -0.78 -6.80
N VAL A 40 3.49 -0.91 -5.80
CA VAL A 40 2.62 -2.08 -5.58
C VAL A 40 1.37 -1.92 -6.43
N GLN A 41 1.14 -2.87 -7.33
CA GLN A 41 0.00 -2.81 -8.26
C GLN A 41 -1.30 -3.26 -7.61
N SER A 42 -1.23 -4.27 -6.76
CA SER A 42 -2.36 -5.03 -6.24
C SER A 42 -3.00 -4.38 -5.01
N VAL A 43 -3.48 -3.13 -5.12
CA VAL A 43 -4.10 -2.38 -4.01
C VAL A 43 -5.57 -2.04 -4.31
N GLY A 44 -5.88 -0.81 -4.68
CA GLY A 44 -7.26 -0.38 -4.95
C GLY A 44 -7.89 -1.11 -6.14
N LEU A 45 -7.10 -1.49 -7.13
CA LEU A 45 -7.56 -2.33 -8.25
C LEU A 45 -8.11 -3.66 -7.73
N THR A 46 -7.35 -4.32 -6.88
CA THR A 46 -7.70 -5.62 -6.30
C THR A 46 -8.88 -5.51 -5.33
N LEU A 47 -8.86 -4.53 -4.41
CA LEU A 47 -10.00 -4.31 -3.50
C LEU A 47 -11.27 -3.91 -4.25
N GLY A 48 -11.15 -3.18 -5.35
CA GLY A 48 -12.27 -2.87 -6.24
C GLY A 48 -12.85 -4.12 -6.90
N TRP A 49 -12.00 -5.08 -7.28
CA TRP A 49 -12.44 -6.37 -7.79
C TRP A 49 -13.13 -7.19 -6.67
N VAL A 50 -12.51 -7.30 -5.50
CA VAL A 50 -13.10 -8.01 -4.33
C VAL A 50 -14.47 -7.46 -3.99
N ARG A 51 -14.60 -6.12 -3.92
CA ARG A 51 -15.87 -5.45 -3.66
C ARG A 51 -16.97 -5.86 -4.65
N ARG A 52 -16.64 -5.84 -5.95
CA ARG A 52 -17.61 -6.26 -7.00
C ARG A 52 -17.95 -7.74 -6.89
N THR A 53 -16.98 -8.59 -6.65
CA THR A 53 -17.16 -10.05 -6.51
C THR A 53 -18.03 -10.38 -5.30
N LEU A 54 -17.91 -9.65 -4.20
CA LEU A 54 -18.76 -9.80 -3.03
C LEU A 54 -20.10 -9.07 -3.16
N GLY A 55 -20.34 -8.28 -4.22
CA GLY A 55 -21.59 -7.57 -4.42
C GLY A 55 -21.88 -6.51 -3.36
N VAL A 56 -20.86 -5.73 -2.95
CA VAL A 56 -20.94 -4.72 -1.87
C VAL A 56 -20.40 -3.36 -2.32
N ASP A 57 -20.74 -2.31 -1.59
CA ASP A 57 -20.07 -1.01 -1.71
C ASP A 57 -18.81 -0.94 -0.82
N TRP A 58 -18.12 0.21 -0.82
CA TRP A 58 -16.89 0.38 -0.05
C TRP A 58 -17.12 0.34 1.46
N ALA A 59 -18.19 0.96 1.96
CA ALA A 59 -18.51 0.97 3.38
C ALA A 59 -18.81 -0.46 3.85
N GLN A 60 -19.64 -1.18 3.12
CA GLN A 60 -20.00 -2.57 3.40
C GLN A 60 -18.79 -3.50 3.33
N LEU A 61 -17.82 -3.27 2.42
CA LEU A 61 -16.58 -4.06 2.37
C LEU A 61 -15.80 -3.92 3.67
N TYR A 62 -15.65 -2.71 4.17
CA TYR A 62 -14.96 -2.47 5.44
C TYR A 62 -15.77 -3.05 6.61
N ASP A 63 -17.09 -2.90 6.64
CA ASP A 63 -17.94 -3.44 7.69
C ASP A 63 -17.83 -4.97 7.78
N LEU A 64 -17.92 -5.66 6.64
CA LEU A 64 -17.67 -7.10 6.57
C LEU A 64 -16.27 -7.46 7.07
N ALA A 65 -15.25 -6.80 6.56
CA ALA A 65 -13.87 -7.14 6.91
C ALA A 65 -13.59 -6.98 8.41
N PHE A 66 -14.15 -5.96 9.04
CA PHE A 66 -13.91 -5.70 10.47
C PHE A 66 -14.89 -6.41 11.40
N ALA A 67 -15.89 -7.12 10.86
CA ALA A 67 -16.69 -8.11 11.60
C ALA A 67 -15.92 -9.42 11.84
N ALA A 68 -15.02 -9.80 10.92
CA ALA A 68 -14.17 -10.98 11.10
C ALA A 68 -12.96 -10.67 11.99
N PRO A 69 -12.46 -11.68 12.75
CA PRO A 69 -11.27 -11.51 13.56
C PRO A 69 -10.01 -11.33 12.69
N LEU A 70 -8.95 -10.79 13.31
CA LEU A 70 -7.61 -10.73 12.74
C LEU A 70 -7.18 -12.13 12.26
N GLY A 71 -6.57 -12.19 11.09
CA GLY A 71 -6.17 -13.44 10.46
C GLY A 71 -7.32 -14.19 9.77
N ALA A 72 -8.52 -13.59 9.66
CA ALA A 72 -9.65 -14.10 8.89
C ALA A 72 -9.89 -15.61 9.10
N ARG A 73 -9.76 -16.09 10.35
CA ARG A 73 -9.90 -17.50 10.74
C ARG A 73 -9.09 -18.50 9.89
N GLY A 74 -7.92 -18.05 9.40
CA GLY A 74 -7.03 -18.90 8.60
C GLY A 74 -7.14 -18.71 7.09
N VAL A 75 -8.13 -17.97 6.60
CA VAL A 75 -8.20 -17.61 5.18
C VAL A 75 -7.11 -16.59 4.85
N ARG A 76 -6.39 -16.82 3.76
CA ARG A 76 -5.40 -15.89 3.21
C ARG A 76 -5.84 -15.44 1.82
N PHE A 77 -5.47 -14.21 1.47
CA PHE A 77 -5.70 -13.69 0.15
C PHE A 77 -4.40 -13.23 -0.49
N LEU A 78 -4.07 -13.76 -1.65
CA LEU A 78 -2.97 -13.32 -2.47
C LEU A 78 -3.49 -12.29 -3.47
N PRO A 79 -3.09 -11.01 -3.37
CA PRO A 79 -3.79 -9.93 -4.08
C PRO A 79 -3.38 -9.76 -5.55
N HIS A 80 -2.45 -10.54 -6.08
CA HIS A 80 -1.77 -10.36 -7.36
C HIS A 80 -2.63 -10.77 -8.57
N LEU A 81 -3.89 -10.32 -8.63
CA LEU A 81 -4.87 -10.73 -9.65
C LEU A 81 -4.50 -10.29 -11.08
N ALA A 82 -3.69 -9.26 -11.22
CA ALA A 82 -3.26 -8.69 -12.50
C ALA A 82 -1.73 -8.62 -12.62
N GLY A 83 -1.03 -9.58 -12.03
CA GLY A 83 0.41 -9.51 -11.86
C GLY A 83 0.82 -8.57 -10.72
N GLU A 84 2.12 -8.38 -10.55
CA GLU A 84 2.65 -7.45 -9.56
C GLU A 84 3.90 -6.73 -10.08
N ARG A 85 4.06 -5.47 -9.66
CA ARG A 85 5.28 -4.70 -9.85
C ARG A 85 6.22 -4.92 -8.67
N SER A 86 6.50 -3.88 -7.88
CA SER A 86 7.34 -4.01 -6.68
C SER A 86 6.68 -4.92 -5.63
N PRO A 87 7.43 -5.86 -5.04
CA PRO A 87 8.84 -6.19 -5.29
C PRO A 87 9.05 -7.35 -6.26
N HIS A 88 8.01 -7.90 -6.86
CA HIS A 88 8.08 -9.18 -7.57
C HIS A 88 8.42 -9.05 -9.05
N LEU A 89 8.01 -7.93 -9.71
CA LEU A 89 8.20 -7.64 -11.14
C LEU A 89 7.77 -8.80 -12.05
N ASP A 90 6.60 -9.36 -11.76
CA ASP A 90 6.08 -10.54 -12.42
C ASP A 90 4.63 -10.33 -12.85
N GLU A 91 4.40 -10.13 -14.13
CA GLU A 91 3.08 -9.91 -14.72
C GLU A 91 2.25 -11.20 -14.80
N SER A 92 2.89 -12.35 -14.69
CA SER A 92 2.23 -13.66 -14.75
C SER A 92 1.58 -14.06 -13.42
N LEU A 93 1.92 -13.40 -12.32
CA LEU A 93 1.37 -13.70 -11.00
C LEU A 93 -0.17 -13.61 -11.03
N ARG A 94 -0.79 -14.57 -10.36
CA ARG A 94 -2.22 -14.62 -10.09
C ARG A 94 -2.44 -14.85 -8.60
N GLY A 95 -3.64 -14.50 -8.15
CA GLY A 95 -3.99 -14.58 -6.74
C GLY A 95 -5.37 -15.16 -6.50
N GLY A 96 -5.80 -15.12 -5.27
CA GLY A 96 -7.10 -15.61 -4.84
C GLY A 96 -7.11 -15.92 -3.35
N TRP A 97 -8.24 -16.44 -2.88
CA TRP A 97 -8.38 -16.91 -1.50
C TRP A 97 -7.85 -18.33 -1.36
N ILE A 98 -7.13 -18.58 -0.27
CA ILE A 98 -6.53 -19.86 0.09
C ILE A 98 -6.97 -20.21 1.52
N GLY A 99 -7.15 -21.50 1.81
CA GLY A 99 -7.53 -21.99 3.14
C GLY A 99 -9.04 -21.88 3.45
N LEU A 100 -9.88 -21.81 2.40
CA LEU A 100 -11.33 -21.78 2.57
C LEU A 100 -11.86 -23.11 3.08
N GLY A 101 -12.80 -23.03 4.02
CA GLY A 101 -13.61 -24.13 4.51
C GLY A 101 -15.09 -23.76 4.55
N LEU A 102 -15.97 -24.71 4.75
CA LEU A 102 -17.43 -24.52 4.71
C LEU A 102 -17.96 -23.51 5.76
N GLY A 103 -17.21 -23.26 6.82
CA GLY A 103 -17.57 -22.31 7.87
C GLY A 103 -17.13 -20.87 7.63
N HIS A 104 -16.53 -20.55 6.48
CA HIS A 104 -16.10 -19.20 6.15
C HIS A 104 -17.16 -18.49 5.31
N GLY A 105 -17.42 -17.22 5.65
CA GLY A 105 -18.37 -16.36 4.97
C GLY A 105 -17.72 -15.15 4.29
N ARG A 106 -18.54 -14.19 3.92
CA ARG A 106 -18.13 -12.96 3.24
C ARG A 106 -17.22 -12.10 4.13
N GLU A 107 -17.37 -12.21 5.43
CA GLU A 107 -16.61 -11.49 6.44
C GLU A 107 -15.13 -11.89 6.38
N GLU A 108 -14.85 -13.20 6.40
CA GLU A 108 -13.49 -13.72 6.29
C GLU A 108 -12.89 -13.46 4.92
N LEU A 109 -13.67 -13.53 3.85
CA LEU A 109 -13.21 -13.18 2.50
C LEU A 109 -12.80 -11.71 2.42
N ALA A 110 -13.62 -10.81 2.96
CA ALA A 110 -13.32 -9.38 2.98
C ALA A 110 -12.10 -9.07 3.87
N ARG A 111 -12.03 -9.69 5.06
CA ARG A 111 -10.91 -9.51 5.98
C ARG A 111 -9.60 -9.98 5.39
N ALA A 112 -9.56 -11.18 4.85
CA ALA A 112 -8.38 -11.74 4.19
C ALA A 112 -7.91 -10.85 3.03
N ALA A 113 -8.85 -10.26 2.27
CA ALA A 113 -8.51 -9.36 1.17
C ALA A 113 -7.83 -8.07 1.65
N LEU A 114 -8.34 -7.43 2.71
CA LEU A 114 -7.67 -6.26 3.29
C LEU A 114 -6.29 -6.62 3.83
N GLU A 115 -6.17 -7.71 4.57
CA GLU A 115 -4.89 -8.18 5.12
C GLU A 115 -3.89 -8.52 4.00
N GLY A 116 -4.30 -9.24 2.96
CA GLY A 116 -3.44 -9.60 1.84
C GLY A 116 -2.90 -8.39 1.09
N VAL A 117 -3.74 -7.38 0.86
CA VAL A 117 -3.31 -6.11 0.25
C VAL A 117 -2.34 -5.35 1.17
N ALA A 118 -2.59 -5.33 2.48
CA ALA A 118 -1.67 -4.71 3.43
C ALA A 118 -0.32 -5.44 3.48
N PHE A 119 -0.32 -6.77 3.34
CA PHE A 119 0.92 -7.56 3.30
C PHE A 119 1.72 -7.31 2.01
N ALA A 120 1.06 -7.20 0.86
CA ALA A 120 1.75 -6.79 -0.37
C ALA A 120 2.37 -5.39 -0.25
N LEU A 121 1.67 -4.45 0.40
CA LEU A 121 2.24 -3.14 0.72
C LEU A 121 3.45 -3.26 1.67
N ARG A 122 3.40 -4.14 2.69
CA ARG A 122 4.53 -4.38 3.58
C ARG A 122 5.75 -4.92 2.84
N GLU A 123 5.58 -5.83 1.88
CA GLU A 123 6.67 -6.33 1.04
C GLU A 123 7.26 -5.22 0.15
N GLY A 124 6.41 -4.37 -0.44
CA GLY A 124 6.86 -3.20 -1.20
C GLY A 124 7.64 -2.20 -0.35
N LEU A 125 7.18 -1.93 0.88
CA LEU A 125 7.90 -1.07 1.82
C LEU A 125 9.25 -1.67 2.20
N ALA A 126 9.30 -2.96 2.51
CA ALA A 126 10.54 -3.64 2.86
C ALA A 126 11.56 -3.62 1.71
N ALA A 127 11.11 -3.77 0.46
CA ALA A 127 11.98 -3.63 -0.70
C ALA A 127 12.55 -2.22 -0.83
N LEU A 128 11.75 -1.19 -0.57
CA LEU A 128 12.22 0.20 -0.57
C LEU A 128 13.25 0.43 0.55
N GLU A 129 12.97 -0.03 1.76
CA GLU A 129 13.88 0.10 2.92
C GLU A 129 15.21 -0.64 2.69
N ALA A 130 15.20 -1.77 1.99
CA ALA A 130 16.40 -2.51 1.62
C ALA A 130 17.37 -1.70 0.73
N THR A 131 16.92 -0.64 0.08
CA THR A 131 17.78 0.30 -0.65
C THR A 131 18.45 1.37 0.25
N GLY A 132 18.36 1.21 1.59
CA GLY A 132 18.93 2.15 2.57
C GLY A 132 18.03 3.35 2.89
N VAL A 133 16.76 3.34 2.45
CA VAL A 133 15.79 4.38 2.83
C VAL A 133 15.29 4.13 4.25
N SER A 134 15.29 5.16 5.08
CA SER A 134 14.64 5.13 6.39
C SER A 134 13.22 5.66 6.31
N THR A 135 12.27 4.89 6.82
CA THR A 135 10.83 5.23 6.79
C THR A 135 10.20 5.16 8.20
N PRO A 136 10.63 5.99 9.15
CA PRO A 136 10.15 5.92 10.54
C PRO A 136 8.67 6.26 10.68
N ARG A 137 8.10 6.94 9.71
CA ARG A 137 6.67 7.31 9.60
C ARG A 137 6.28 7.45 8.13
N LEU A 138 5.01 7.26 7.82
CA LEU A 138 4.50 7.36 6.45
C LEU A 138 3.46 8.48 6.35
N ARG A 139 3.68 9.41 5.43
CA ARG A 139 2.63 10.31 4.98
C ARG A 139 1.71 9.55 4.04
N VAL A 140 0.38 9.59 4.27
CA VAL A 140 -0.60 8.89 3.44
C VAL A 140 -1.51 9.86 2.73
N ALA A 141 -1.76 9.59 1.45
CA ALA A 141 -2.65 10.37 0.59
C ALA A 141 -3.42 9.43 -0.34
N GLY A 142 -4.43 9.96 -1.01
CA GLY A 142 -5.25 9.23 -1.97
C GLY A 142 -6.53 8.67 -1.37
N GLY A 143 -7.52 8.40 -2.23
CA GLY A 143 -8.86 7.97 -1.84
C GLY A 143 -8.93 6.64 -1.09
N GLY A 144 -7.91 5.78 -1.26
CA GLY A 144 -7.79 4.52 -0.53
C GLY A 144 -7.36 4.65 0.94
N SER A 145 -7.19 5.88 1.46
CA SER A 145 -6.74 6.11 2.84
C SER A 145 -7.81 6.73 3.75
N LEU A 146 -9.09 6.62 3.42
CA LEU A 146 -10.15 7.36 4.13
C LEU A 146 -10.73 6.61 5.34
N ASP A 147 -10.94 5.29 5.27
CA ASP A 147 -11.52 4.53 6.38
C ASP A 147 -10.52 4.42 7.56
N PRO A 148 -10.93 4.84 8.79
CA PRO A 148 -10.03 4.83 9.94
C PRO A 148 -9.61 3.44 10.39
N ARG A 149 -10.45 2.41 10.20
CA ARG A 149 -10.16 1.02 10.55
C ARG A 149 -9.09 0.44 9.60
N TRP A 150 -9.19 0.81 8.31
CA TRP A 150 -8.20 0.45 7.31
C TRP A 150 -6.84 1.11 7.60
N ARG A 151 -6.84 2.41 7.98
CA ARG A 151 -5.62 3.09 8.43
C ARG A 151 -4.97 2.38 9.62
N GLN A 152 -5.77 1.95 10.59
CA GLN A 152 -5.25 1.23 11.75
C GLN A 152 -4.63 -0.12 11.35
N LEU A 153 -5.31 -0.90 10.50
CA LEU A 153 -4.77 -2.15 9.97
C LEU A 153 -3.45 -1.91 9.23
N LEU A 154 -3.39 -0.89 8.37
CA LEU A 154 -2.16 -0.52 7.67
C LEU A 154 -1.04 -0.11 8.65
N ALA A 155 -1.34 0.69 9.67
CA ALA A 155 -0.34 1.10 10.65
C ALA A 155 0.25 -0.12 11.39
N ASP A 156 -0.62 -1.07 11.78
CA ASP A 156 -0.21 -2.30 12.46
C ASP A 156 0.65 -3.19 11.55
N VAL A 157 0.19 -3.46 10.32
CA VAL A 157 0.88 -4.33 9.35
C VAL A 157 2.19 -3.72 8.87
N LEU A 158 2.20 -2.43 8.56
CA LEU A 158 3.41 -1.72 8.10
C LEU A 158 4.35 -1.36 9.26
N ARG A 159 3.89 -1.49 10.51
CA ARG A 159 4.63 -1.17 11.74
C ARG A 159 5.11 0.28 11.76
N ARG A 160 4.32 1.20 11.21
CA ARG A 160 4.67 2.63 11.04
C ARG A 160 3.50 3.53 11.40
N PRO A 161 3.75 4.64 12.09
CA PRO A 161 2.74 5.70 12.23
C PRO A 161 2.35 6.26 10.86
N LEU A 162 1.05 6.46 10.65
CA LEU A 162 0.48 7.06 9.45
C LEU A 162 0.04 8.49 9.73
N LEU A 163 0.46 9.40 8.85
CA LEU A 163 0.15 10.82 8.89
C LEU A 163 -0.68 11.15 7.63
N ALA A 164 -1.95 11.50 7.78
CA ALA A 164 -2.75 11.99 6.67
C ALA A 164 -2.22 13.35 6.21
N VAL A 165 -2.11 13.52 4.91
CA VAL A 165 -1.76 14.80 4.30
C VAL A 165 -3.05 15.56 4.01
N ASP A 166 -3.20 16.74 4.59
CA ASP A 166 -4.32 17.64 4.32
C ASP A 166 -4.13 18.34 2.97
N CYS A 167 -4.26 17.55 1.92
CA CYS A 167 -4.14 18.00 0.53
C CYS A 167 -4.97 17.05 -0.36
N PRO A 168 -6.25 17.33 -0.56
CA PRO A 168 -7.02 16.68 -1.59
C PRO A 168 -6.29 16.82 -2.93
N ASP A 169 -6.32 15.77 -3.76
CA ASP A 169 -5.71 15.78 -5.08
C ASP A 169 -4.24 16.22 -5.11
N ALA A 170 -3.43 15.72 -4.15
CA ALA A 170 -2.02 16.09 -3.99
C ALA A 170 -1.21 16.00 -5.29
N SER A 171 -1.51 15.03 -6.17
CA SER A 171 -0.85 14.89 -7.48
C SER A 171 -1.19 16.05 -8.42
N ALA A 172 -2.46 16.46 -8.49
CA ALA A 172 -2.89 17.60 -9.29
C ALA A 172 -2.27 18.90 -8.79
N ARG A 173 -2.22 19.08 -7.45
CA ARG A 173 -1.52 20.21 -6.84
C ARG A 173 -0.04 20.23 -7.23
N GLY A 174 0.64 19.11 -7.14
CA GLY A 174 2.05 19.01 -7.54
C GLY A 174 2.27 19.38 -9.01
N ALA A 175 1.41 18.91 -9.91
CA ALA A 175 1.45 19.27 -11.32
C ALA A 175 1.22 20.76 -11.55
N ALA A 176 0.26 21.37 -10.86
CA ALA A 176 -0.01 22.81 -10.93
C ALA A 176 1.18 23.64 -10.41
N MET A 177 1.85 23.20 -9.34
CA MET A 177 3.06 23.84 -8.83
C MET A 177 4.20 23.83 -9.84
N LEU A 178 4.40 22.70 -10.55
CA LEU A 178 5.39 22.59 -11.60
C LEU A 178 5.05 23.46 -12.82
N ALA A 179 3.78 23.52 -13.19
CA ALA A 179 3.32 24.38 -14.28
C ALA A 179 3.53 25.88 -13.96
N ALA A 180 3.20 26.32 -12.75
CA ALA A 180 3.46 27.69 -12.30
C ALA A 180 4.96 28.01 -12.32
N ALA A 181 5.79 27.10 -11.81
CA ALA A 181 7.24 27.26 -11.87
C ALA A 181 7.79 27.43 -13.30
N ALA A 182 7.21 26.70 -14.24
CA ALA A 182 7.62 26.79 -15.65
C ALA A 182 7.12 28.10 -16.31
N ALA A 183 5.97 28.64 -15.87
CA ALA A 183 5.37 29.83 -16.49
C ALA A 183 5.96 31.15 -15.97
N ASP A 184 6.21 31.28 -14.67
CA ASP A 184 6.60 32.52 -14.00
C ASP A 184 7.90 32.46 -13.20
N GLY A 185 8.58 31.30 -13.22
CA GLY A 185 9.80 31.08 -12.44
C GLY A 185 9.58 30.92 -10.94
N THR A 186 8.33 30.83 -10.49
CA THR A 186 8.02 30.60 -9.07
C THR A 186 8.56 29.27 -8.64
N LEU A 187 9.36 29.24 -7.57
CA LEU A 187 9.91 28.00 -7.06
C LEU A 187 8.82 27.18 -6.35
N PRO A 188 8.53 25.94 -6.76
CA PRO A 188 7.45 25.12 -6.20
C PRO A 188 7.54 24.94 -4.68
N TRP A 189 8.74 24.98 -4.13
CA TRP A 189 8.99 24.88 -2.67
C TRP A 189 8.75 26.16 -1.89
N ALA A 190 8.51 27.29 -2.56
CA ALA A 190 8.08 28.53 -1.89
C ALA A 190 6.65 28.42 -1.34
N LEU A 191 5.87 27.45 -1.83
CA LEU A 191 4.54 27.18 -1.30
C LEU A 191 4.63 26.39 0.02
N PRO A 192 3.78 26.73 1.01
CA PRO A 192 3.80 26.05 2.29
C PRO A 192 3.49 24.55 2.11
N ALA A 193 4.24 23.72 2.82
CA ALA A 193 3.97 22.29 2.87
C ALA A 193 2.56 22.02 3.43
N PRO A 194 1.81 21.06 2.88
CA PRO A 194 0.51 20.72 3.41
C PRO A 194 0.62 20.22 4.86
N ARG A 195 -0.39 20.54 5.66
CA ARG A 195 -0.48 20.05 7.04
C ARG A 195 -0.54 18.53 7.05
N THR A 196 0.03 17.92 8.07
CA THR A 196 -0.07 16.49 8.32
C THR A 196 -0.62 16.24 9.71
N VAL A 197 -1.52 15.25 9.83
CA VAL A 197 -2.14 14.87 11.09
C VAL A 197 -1.90 13.37 11.29
N LEU A 198 -1.48 12.98 12.50
CA LEU A 198 -1.37 11.56 12.88
C LEU A 198 -2.78 10.95 12.86
N VAL A 199 -3.01 9.94 12.03
CA VAL A 199 -4.32 9.29 11.87
C VAL A 199 -4.33 7.83 12.34
N ALA A 200 -3.17 7.20 12.45
CA ALA A 200 -3.03 5.87 13.03
C ALA A 200 -1.59 5.67 13.51
N ALA A 201 -1.42 4.96 14.61
CA ALA A 201 -0.13 4.46 15.10
C ALA A 201 -0.26 2.94 15.34
N PRO A 202 0.83 2.17 15.21
CA PRO A 202 0.79 0.75 15.49
C PRO A 202 0.28 0.47 16.91
N ARG A 203 -0.72 -0.42 17.03
CA ARG A 203 -1.31 -0.86 18.30
C ARG A 203 -1.07 -2.34 18.57
N ARG A 204 -1.13 -3.14 17.50
CA ARG A 204 -1.05 -4.60 17.56
C ARG A 204 -0.14 -5.15 16.43
N PRO A 205 1.06 -4.60 16.23
CA PRO A 205 1.89 -4.97 15.08
C PRO A 205 2.38 -6.43 15.16
N ASP A 206 2.56 -6.96 16.37
CA ASP A 206 3.08 -8.32 16.56
C ASP A 206 1.99 -9.38 16.31
N ASP A 207 0.72 -9.04 16.47
CA ASP A 207 -0.40 -9.94 16.19
C ASP A 207 -0.47 -10.29 14.68
N TYR A 208 0.04 -9.44 13.82
CA TYR A 208 0.07 -9.66 12.36
C TYR A 208 1.28 -10.48 11.89
N GLU A 209 2.30 -10.67 12.71
CA GLU A 209 3.50 -11.39 12.28
C GLU A 209 3.23 -12.85 11.88
N PRO A 210 2.53 -13.67 12.67
CA PRO A 210 2.19 -15.03 12.28
C PRO A 210 1.33 -15.07 11.00
N VAL A 211 0.41 -14.10 10.85
CA VAL A 211 -0.49 -14.02 9.69
C VAL A 211 0.29 -13.64 8.43
N PHE A 212 1.26 -12.75 8.55
CA PHE A 212 2.14 -12.38 7.45
C PHE A 212 3.04 -13.53 7.02
N GLU A 213 3.59 -14.30 7.95
CA GLU A 213 4.38 -15.49 7.64
C GLU A 213 3.53 -16.56 6.93
N ASP A 214 2.27 -16.74 7.33
CA ASP A 214 1.33 -17.63 6.62
C ASP A 214 1.06 -17.15 5.20
N TYR A 215 0.86 -15.84 5.00
CA TYR A 215 0.71 -15.22 3.69
C TYR A 215 1.93 -15.51 2.81
N ARG A 216 3.14 -15.31 3.33
CA ARG A 216 4.39 -15.57 2.59
C ARG A 216 4.54 -17.04 2.20
N ARG A 217 4.20 -17.96 3.11
CA ARG A 217 4.20 -19.41 2.80
C ARG A 217 3.21 -19.75 1.70
N ALA A 218 2.00 -19.22 1.77
CA ALA A 218 0.98 -19.42 0.74
C ALA A 218 1.42 -18.88 -0.63
N PHE A 219 2.04 -17.71 -0.65
CA PHE A 219 2.59 -17.11 -1.86
C PHE A 219 3.73 -17.93 -2.45
N ALA A 220 4.69 -18.38 -1.64
CA ALA A 220 5.79 -19.22 -2.09
C ALA A 220 5.29 -20.55 -2.69
N ALA A 221 4.32 -21.20 -2.07
CA ALA A 221 3.71 -22.42 -2.56
C ALA A 221 2.95 -22.24 -3.90
N LEU A 222 2.41 -21.05 -4.16
CA LEU A 222 1.77 -20.75 -5.46
C LEU A 222 2.81 -20.59 -6.57
N ARG A 223 3.95 -19.93 -6.27
CA ARG A 223 5.03 -19.70 -7.25
C ARG A 223 5.84 -20.94 -7.63
N SER A 224 5.79 -21.99 -6.85
CA SER A 224 6.51 -23.24 -7.09
C SER A 224 5.76 -24.21 -8.03
N ARG A 225 4.60 -23.82 -8.52
CA ARG A 225 3.78 -24.58 -9.49
C ARG A 225 3.95 -24.03 -10.90
#